data_eea6e9e87962df39682e43c82471b7c4
#
_entry.id   eea6e9e87962df39682e43c82471b7c4
#
_cell.length_a   1.000
_cell.length_b   1.000
_cell.length_c   1.000
_cell.angle_alpha   90.00
_cell.angle_beta   90.00
_cell.angle_gamma   90.00
#
_symmetry.space_group_name_H-M   'P 1'
#
loop_
_entity.id
_entity.type
_entity.pdbx_description
1 polymer ?
#
loop_
_entity_poly.entity_id
_entity_poly.type
_entity_poly.pdbx_seq_one_letter_code
_entity_poly.pdbx_strand_id
1 'polypeptide(L)'
;MPADNEEAFEHFCVHGWMRVRAAFSVDEAAAMRAAAWRALAKVGIRRSEPSTWTKERPEHLQHVKDDPAFRAVGSARLLEAIDAALEGQAYEKPKNWGALFLAFPSKQAWNVPCHGWHIDANYLSALSPPAGVRTHALFGDVAGRAGGTLIVSGSHRLVHRYFKDNPPPPGARGADYRKLLQGHPYIRGLHTEGDIDERAARFIGRAEEHGGISLHVVENTGAAGDVILLHPLVLHVATPNTSKAPRFLLSGGVDLPSMWTHDLLEESTRAQTTVREAEAQ
;
A
#
# COMPACT_ATOMS: atom_id res chain seq x y z
N MET A 1 -22.40 6.05 9.70
CA MET A 1 -21.50 4.85 9.59
C MET A 1 -21.61 4.05 10.88
N PRO A 2 -21.40 2.72 10.90
CA PRO A 2 -21.16 2.00 12.14
C PRO A 2 -19.93 2.59 12.86
N ALA A 3 -19.92 2.60 14.18
CA ALA A 3 -18.85 3.20 15.00
C ALA A 3 -17.44 2.65 14.63
N ASP A 4 -17.35 1.36 14.33
CA ASP A 4 -16.10 0.73 13.88
C ASP A 4 -15.54 1.31 12.57
N ASN A 5 -16.41 1.82 11.69
CA ASN A 5 -16.00 2.42 10.42
C ASN A 5 -15.55 3.87 10.59
N GLU A 6 -16.09 4.60 11.56
CA GLU A 6 -15.69 5.97 11.88
C GLU A 6 -14.27 5.99 12.47
N GLU A 7 -14.01 5.13 13.44
CA GLU A 7 -12.66 4.97 14.01
C GLU A 7 -11.63 4.53 12.96
N ALA A 8 -12.01 3.61 12.07
CA ALA A 8 -11.14 3.15 10.98
C ALA A 8 -10.86 4.27 9.97
N PHE A 9 -11.83 5.12 9.67
CA PHE A 9 -11.65 6.28 8.80
C PHE A 9 -10.77 7.35 9.43
N GLU A 10 -10.97 7.67 10.72
CA GLU A 10 -10.08 8.57 11.46
C GLU A 10 -8.64 8.05 11.45
N HIS A 11 -8.46 6.75 11.68
CA HIS A 11 -7.16 6.11 11.59
C HIS A 11 -6.55 6.27 10.18
N PHE A 12 -7.34 6.10 9.12
CA PHE A 12 -6.89 6.31 7.74
C PHE A 12 -6.45 7.75 7.50
N CYS A 13 -7.18 8.74 7.97
CA CYS A 13 -6.83 10.16 7.82
C CYS A 13 -5.52 10.53 8.53
N VAL A 14 -5.26 9.95 9.70
CA VAL A 14 -4.07 10.24 10.51
C VAL A 14 -2.86 9.44 10.04
N HIS A 15 -3.03 8.16 9.76
CA HIS A 15 -1.97 7.19 9.51
C HIS A 15 -1.77 6.83 8.03
N GLY A 16 -2.75 7.12 7.18
CA GLY A 16 -2.73 6.84 5.74
C GLY A 16 -3.06 5.39 5.39
N TRP A 17 -3.52 4.60 6.36
CA TRP A 17 -3.92 3.22 6.15
C TRP A 17 -5.01 2.81 7.12
N MET A 18 -5.83 1.84 6.73
CA MET A 18 -6.78 1.18 7.63
C MET A 18 -6.96 -0.28 7.26
N ARG A 19 -7.44 -1.08 8.22
CA ARG A 19 -7.74 -2.49 8.00
C ARG A 19 -9.25 -2.73 7.96
N VAL A 20 -9.71 -3.28 6.86
CA VAL A 20 -11.07 -3.82 6.71
C VAL A 20 -11.02 -5.30 7.09
N ARG A 21 -11.41 -5.61 8.33
CA ARG A 21 -11.39 -6.98 8.84
C ARG A 21 -12.47 -7.81 8.18
N ALA A 22 -12.16 -9.05 7.83
CA ALA A 22 -13.08 -10.00 7.21
C ALA A 22 -13.89 -9.33 6.06
N ALA A 23 -13.19 -8.61 5.18
CA ALA A 23 -13.78 -8.01 4.00
C ALA A 23 -14.41 -9.07 3.10
N PHE A 24 -13.84 -10.26 3.06
CA PHE A 24 -14.40 -11.45 2.44
C PHE A 24 -14.16 -12.67 3.35
N SER A 25 -14.89 -13.75 3.13
CA SER A 25 -14.87 -14.92 4.01
C SER A 25 -13.58 -15.74 3.88
N VAL A 26 -13.30 -16.56 4.91
CA VAL A 26 -12.17 -17.50 4.90
C VAL A 26 -12.33 -18.54 3.79
N ASP A 27 -13.55 -18.93 3.45
CA ASP A 27 -13.84 -19.88 2.36
C ASP A 27 -13.56 -19.25 0.99
N GLU A 28 -13.93 -17.99 0.78
CA GLU A 28 -13.57 -17.24 -0.42
C GLU A 28 -12.05 -17.07 -0.55
N ALA A 29 -11.36 -16.77 0.55
CA ALA A 29 -9.91 -16.74 0.60
C ALA A 29 -9.29 -18.10 0.25
N ALA A 30 -9.89 -19.20 0.73
CA ALA A 30 -9.45 -20.56 0.40
C ALA A 30 -9.64 -20.87 -1.09
N ALA A 31 -10.75 -20.43 -1.69
CA ALA A 31 -10.97 -20.57 -3.14
C ALA A 31 -9.94 -19.81 -3.97
N MET A 32 -9.58 -18.57 -3.57
CA MET A 32 -8.51 -17.79 -4.19
C MET A 32 -7.15 -18.49 -4.07
N ARG A 33 -6.81 -19.01 -2.89
CA ARG A 33 -5.57 -19.81 -2.70
C ARG A 33 -5.55 -21.05 -3.58
N ALA A 34 -6.68 -21.74 -3.72
CA ALA A 34 -6.78 -22.90 -4.60
C ALA A 34 -6.54 -22.51 -6.07
N ALA A 35 -7.09 -21.40 -6.54
CA ALA A 35 -6.84 -20.86 -7.87
C ALA A 35 -5.35 -20.53 -8.08
N ALA A 36 -4.71 -19.87 -7.13
CA ALA A 36 -3.29 -19.55 -7.17
C ALA A 36 -2.42 -20.83 -7.23
N TRP A 37 -2.74 -21.85 -6.41
CA TRP A 37 -2.00 -23.12 -6.43
C TRP A 37 -2.19 -23.92 -7.73
N ARG A 38 -3.38 -23.86 -8.34
CA ARG A 38 -3.57 -24.46 -9.69
C ARG A 38 -2.66 -23.82 -10.74
N ALA A 39 -2.50 -22.51 -10.69
CA ALA A 39 -1.62 -21.78 -11.61
C ALA A 39 -0.14 -22.06 -11.30
N LEU A 40 0.28 -22.08 -10.04
CA LEU A 40 1.62 -22.43 -9.60
C LEU A 40 2.02 -23.84 -10.06
N ALA A 41 1.10 -24.80 -9.98
CA ALA A 41 1.34 -26.16 -10.44
C ALA A 41 1.68 -26.24 -11.95
N LYS A 42 1.08 -25.38 -12.78
CA LYS A 42 1.37 -25.29 -14.22
C LYS A 42 2.79 -24.82 -14.53
N VAL A 43 3.42 -24.10 -13.60
CA VAL A 43 4.83 -23.66 -13.70
C VAL A 43 5.76 -24.49 -12.81
N GLY A 44 5.32 -25.69 -12.39
CA GLY A 44 6.14 -26.66 -11.67
C GLY A 44 6.26 -26.44 -10.15
N ILE A 45 5.56 -25.47 -9.59
CA ILE A 45 5.56 -25.19 -8.14
C ILE A 45 4.38 -25.92 -7.48
N ARG A 46 4.66 -26.91 -6.64
CA ARG A 46 3.65 -27.78 -6.04
C ARG A 46 3.48 -27.51 -4.55
N ARG A 47 2.20 -27.42 -4.11
CA ARG A 47 1.87 -27.15 -2.71
C ARG A 47 2.45 -28.17 -1.73
N SER A 48 2.36 -29.44 -2.07
CA SER A 48 2.83 -30.56 -1.24
C SER A 48 4.33 -30.80 -1.28
N GLU A 49 5.07 -30.11 -2.17
CA GLU A 49 6.47 -30.33 -2.40
C GLU A 49 7.28 -29.01 -2.25
N PRO A 50 7.63 -28.60 -1.00
CA PRO A 50 8.38 -27.36 -0.75
C PRO A 50 9.73 -27.29 -1.48
N SER A 51 10.32 -28.40 -1.85
CA SER A 51 11.54 -28.45 -2.67
C SER A 51 11.37 -27.82 -4.05
N THR A 52 10.12 -27.68 -4.54
CA THR A 52 9.79 -27.00 -5.80
C THR A 52 9.68 -25.48 -5.66
N TRP A 53 9.74 -24.93 -4.44
CA TRP A 53 9.62 -23.49 -4.16
C TRP A 53 10.99 -22.81 -4.32
N THR A 54 11.53 -22.86 -5.52
CA THR A 54 12.89 -22.38 -5.82
C THR A 54 12.97 -20.87 -6.07
N LYS A 55 11.83 -20.21 -6.25
CA LYS A 55 11.74 -18.76 -6.46
C LYS A 55 10.95 -18.14 -5.31
N GLU A 56 11.52 -17.14 -4.64
CA GLU A 56 10.84 -16.40 -3.58
C GLU A 56 9.62 -15.62 -4.10
N ARG A 57 9.71 -15.14 -5.34
CA ARG A 57 8.62 -14.41 -6.02
C ARG A 57 8.40 -15.00 -7.41
N PRO A 58 7.48 -15.99 -7.54
CA PRO A 58 7.13 -16.54 -8.85
C PRO A 58 6.53 -15.49 -9.77
N GLU A 59 6.94 -15.51 -11.01
CA GLU A 59 6.50 -14.58 -12.06
C GLU A 59 5.47 -15.23 -13.00
N HIS A 60 4.93 -14.44 -13.94
CA HIS A 60 4.01 -14.89 -14.99
C HIS A 60 2.66 -15.44 -14.50
N LEU A 61 2.22 -15.05 -13.28
CA LEU A 61 0.98 -15.48 -12.67
C LEU A 61 -0.13 -14.42 -12.74
N GLN A 62 0.08 -13.32 -13.46
CA GLN A 62 -0.85 -12.18 -13.45
C GLN A 62 -2.22 -12.50 -14.05
N HIS A 63 -2.32 -13.48 -14.96
CA HIS A 63 -3.59 -13.98 -15.50
C HIS A 63 -4.49 -14.64 -14.44
N VAL A 64 -3.94 -15.05 -13.31
CA VAL A 64 -4.70 -15.72 -12.24
C VAL A 64 -5.70 -14.78 -11.58
N LYS A 65 -5.43 -13.48 -11.56
CA LYS A 65 -6.35 -12.44 -11.04
C LYS A 65 -7.72 -12.44 -11.75
N ASP A 66 -7.81 -12.99 -12.95
CA ASP A 66 -9.05 -13.05 -13.74
C ASP A 66 -9.90 -14.30 -13.37
N ASP A 67 -9.39 -15.23 -12.52
CA ASP A 67 -10.19 -16.35 -12.00
C ASP A 67 -11.36 -15.77 -11.17
N PRO A 68 -12.59 -16.28 -11.39
CA PRO A 68 -13.79 -15.79 -10.70
C PRO A 68 -13.70 -15.73 -9.19
N ALA A 69 -12.87 -16.57 -8.56
CA ALA A 69 -12.67 -16.57 -7.11
C ALA A 69 -12.20 -15.20 -6.58
N PHE A 70 -11.42 -14.44 -7.36
CA PHE A 70 -10.90 -13.13 -6.93
C PHE A 70 -11.93 -12.00 -6.95
N ARG A 71 -13.14 -12.24 -7.49
CA ARG A 71 -14.24 -11.25 -7.44
C ARG A 71 -14.73 -11.02 -6.00
N ALA A 72 -14.55 -11.99 -5.11
CA ALA A 72 -14.92 -11.90 -3.70
C ALA A 72 -14.26 -10.72 -2.96
N VAL A 73 -13.09 -10.27 -3.40
CA VAL A 73 -12.43 -9.08 -2.86
C VAL A 73 -13.34 -7.84 -2.95
N GLY A 74 -14.11 -7.69 -4.03
CA GLY A 74 -15.06 -6.59 -4.23
C GLY A 74 -16.35 -6.72 -3.44
N SER A 75 -16.27 -7.14 -2.19
CA SER A 75 -17.41 -7.29 -1.27
C SER A 75 -18.06 -5.95 -0.92
N ALA A 76 -19.32 -5.99 -0.47
CA ALA A 76 -20.02 -4.80 0.01
C ALA A 76 -19.21 -4.09 1.13
N ARG A 77 -18.65 -4.87 2.07
CA ARG A 77 -17.86 -4.34 3.19
C ARG A 77 -16.61 -3.58 2.73
N LEU A 78 -15.90 -4.09 1.72
CA LEU A 78 -14.75 -3.36 1.15
C LEU A 78 -15.20 -2.10 0.42
N LEU A 79 -16.29 -2.17 -0.36
CA LEU A 79 -16.80 -1.02 -1.10
C LEU A 79 -17.23 0.10 -0.16
N GLU A 80 -17.95 -0.21 0.92
CA GLU A 80 -18.32 0.77 1.95
C GLU A 80 -17.07 1.46 2.57
N ALA A 81 -16.00 0.71 2.82
CA ALA A 81 -14.76 1.28 3.33
C ALA A 81 -14.04 2.16 2.30
N ILE A 82 -14.10 1.79 1.01
CA ILE A 82 -13.57 2.62 -0.09
C ILE A 82 -14.39 3.90 -0.22
N ASP A 83 -15.73 3.80 -0.20
CA ASP A 83 -16.63 4.95 -0.28
C ASP A 83 -16.37 5.95 0.86
N ALA A 84 -16.13 5.44 2.09
CA ALA A 84 -15.76 6.26 3.22
C ALA A 84 -14.39 6.93 3.01
N ALA A 85 -13.37 6.18 2.58
CA ALA A 85 -12.02 6.71 2.35
C ALA A 85 -11.97 7.76 1.22
N LEU A 86 -12.86 7.65 0.24
CA LEU A 86 -13.01 8.58 -0.88
C LEU A 86 -14.06 9.67 -0.63
N GLU A 87 -14.63 9.74 0.58
CA GLU A 87 -15.66 10.72 0.96
C GLU A 87 -16.82 10.78 -0.04
N GLY A 88 -17.25 9.63 -0.54
CA GLY A 88 -18.35 9.51 -1.50
C GLY A 88 -18.01 9.96 -2.93
N GLN A 89 -16.75 10.20 -3.26
CA GLN A 89 -16.33 10.49 -4.64
C GLN A 89 -16.66 9.30 -5.55
N ALA A 90 -17.25 9.58 -6.70
CA ALA A 90 -17.58 8.56 -7.67
C ALA A 90 -16.33 7.96 -8.31
N TYR A 91 -16.27 6.64 -8.40
CA TYR A 91 -15.20 5.90 -9.06
C TYR A 91 -15.76 4.76 -9.90
N GLU A 92 -14.96 4.30 -10.85
CA GLU A 92 -15.29 3.11 -11.62
C GLU A 92 -14.88 1.85 -10.85
N LYS A 93 -15.84 0.95 -10.59
CA LYS A 93 -15.55 -0.31 -9.90
C LYS A 93 -14.59 -1.15 -10.75
N PRO A 94 -13.46 -1.62 -10.16
CA PRO A 94 -12.48 -2.40 -10.90
C PRO A 94 -13.07 -3.70 -11.46
N LYS A 95 -12.71 -4.06 -12.70
CA LYS A 95 -13.04 -5.37 -13.29
C LYS A 95 -12.32 -6.51 -12.59
N ASN A 96 -11.12 -6.25 -12.07
CA ASN A 96 -10.35 -7.13 -11.20
C ASN A 96 -9.66 -6.30 -10.12
N TRP A 97 -9.35 -6.95 -9.00
CA TRP A 97 -8.85 -6.30 -7.78
C TRP A 97 -7.33 -6.28 -7.70
N GLY A 98 -6.64 -6.33 -8.82
CA GLY A 98 -5.21 -6.09 -8.89
C GLY A 98 -4.36 -7.29 -9.29
N ALA A 99 -3.09 -7.24 -8.95
CA ALA A 99 -2.07 -8.21 -9.31
C ALA A 99 -1.75 -9.16 -8.15
N LEU A 100 -1.39 -10.40 -8.47
CA LEU A 100 -0.90 -11.35 -7.47
C LEU A 100 0.52 -11.01 -7.05
N PHE A 101 0.70 -10.88 -5.74
CA PHE A 101 2.00 -10.75 -5.09
C PHE A 101 2.18 -11.91 -4.11
N LEU A 102 2.89 -12.92 -4.57
CA LEU A 102 3.23 -14.09 -3.77
C LEU A 102 4.65 -13.93 -3.20
N ALA A 103 4.85 -14.32 -1.95
CA ALA A 103 6.17 -14.38 -1.35
C ALA A 103 6.37 -15.75 -0.69
N PHE A 104 7.19 -16.57 -1.30
CA PHE A 104 7.62 -17.86 -0.77
C PHE A 104 8.67 -17.68 0.32
N PRO A 105 8.89 -18.69 1.18
CA PRO A 105 9.91 -18.66 2.21
C PRO A 105 11.27 -18.25 1.66
N SER A 106 11.88 -17.24 2.29
CA SER A 106 13.19 -16.69 1.94
C SER A 106 14.27 -17.20 2.90
N LYS A 107 15.51 -17.33 2.38
CA LYS A 107 16.71 -17.55 3.20
C LYS A 107 17.28 -16.26 3.77
N GLN A 108 16.81 -15.12 3.32
CA GLN A 108 17.26 -13.82 3.81
C GLN A 108 16.70 -13.56 5.22
N ALA A 109 17.49 -12.95 6.07
CA ALA A 109 16.98 -12.47 7.35
C ALA A 109 15.91 -11.40 7.13
N TRP A 110 14.87 -11.43 7.97
CA TRP A 110 13.89 -10.37 7.95
C TRP A 110 14.52 -9.05 8.39
N ASN A 111 14.21 -7.98 7.68
CA ASN A 111 14.75 -6.66 7.96
C ASN A 111 13.77 -5.56 7.53
N VAL A 112 14.04 -4.32 7.95
CA VAL A 112 13.49 -3.12 7.33
C VAL A 112 14.33 -2.81 6.11
N PRO A 113 13.86 -3.03 4.86
CA PRO A 113 14.70 -2.91 3.67
C PRO A 113 15.23 -1.47 3.51
N CYS A 114 16.47 -1.34 2.98
CA CYS A 114 17.02 -0.04 2.57
C CYS A 114 16.73 0.30 1.10
N HIS A 115 16.09 -0.60 0.38
CA HIS A 115 15.71 -0.41 -1.03
C HIS A 115 14.23 -0.72 -1.26
N GLY A 116 13.69 -0.22 -2.36
CA GLY A 116 12.34 -0.56 -2.81
C GLY A 116 11.22 0.26 -2.17
N TRP A 117 11.48 1.17 -1.24
CA TRP A 117 10.47 2.08 -0.72
C TRP A 117 9.90 2.96 -1.82
N HIS A 118 8.58 3.01 -1.93
CA HIS A 118 7.88 3.76 -2.96
C HIS A 118 6.49 4.20 -2.50
N ILE A 119 5.90 5.08 -3.26
CA ILE A 119 4.49 5.46 -3.23
C ILE A 119 3.84 5.01 -4.53
N ASP A 120 2.54 4.75 -4.51
CA ASP A 120 1.80 4.29 -5.70
C ASP A 120 1.15 5.44 -6.50
N ALA A 121 1.27 6.66 -6.01
CA ALA A 121 0.83 7.85 -6.73
C ALA A 121 1.98 8.50 -7.49
N ASN A 122 1.64 9.06 -8.64
CA ASN A 122 2.49 10.06 -9.26
C ASN A 122 2.19 11.41 -8.59
N TYR A 123 2.70 11.62 -7.39
CA TYR A 123 2.93 12.85 -6.66
C TYR A 123 1.83 13.68 -5.99
N LEU A 124 0.74 14.00 -6.49
CA LEU A 124 -0.16 14.94 -5.80
C LEU A 124 -1.58 14.41 -5.68
N SER A 125 -1.73 13.42 -4.80
CA SER A 125 -3.04 13.16 -4.26
C SER A 125 -3.35 14.19 -3.16
N ALA A 126 -4.55 14.75 -3.15
CA ALA A 126 -5.06 15.43 -1.97
C ALA A 126 -5.00 14.49 -0.76
N LEU A 127 -4.92 15.03 0.44
CA LEU A 127 -4.97 14.21 1.66
C LEU A 127 -6.38 13.70 1.94
N SER A 128 -7.40 14.51 1.62
CA SER A 128 -8.80 14.19 1.88
C SER A 128 -9.70 15.00 0.94
N PRO A 129 -10.55 14.38 0.13
CA PRO A 129 -10.45 12.97 -0.24
C PRO A 129 -9.18 12.68 -1.07
N PRO A 130 -8.57 11.50 -0.92
CA PRO A 130 -7.44 11.12 -1.77
C PRO A 130 -7.90 10.87 -3.22
N ALA A 131 -6.96 10.98 -4.17
CA ALA A 131 -7.25 10.72 -5.59
C ALA A 131 -7.45 9.22 -5.92
N GLY A 132 -7.57 8.39 -4.92
CA GLY A 132 -7.80 6.95 -5.01
C GLY A 132 -7.36 6.24 -3.74
N VAL A 133 -7.48 4.93 -3.70
CA VAL A 133 -6.98 4.08 -2.62
C VAL A 133 -6.31 2.84 -3.18
N ARG A 134 -5.28 2.35 -2.49
CA ARG A 134 -4.65 1.06 -2.76
C ARG A 134 -5.23 0.00 -1.84
N THR A 135 -5.35 -1.22 -2.34
CA THR A 135 -5.88 -2.36 -1.59
C THR A 135 -4.86 -3.47 -1.53
N HIS A 136 -4.59 -3.98 -0.33
CA HIS A 136 -3.83 -5.19 -0.11
C HIS A 136 -4.78 -6.25 0.47
N ALA A 137 -5.32 -7.12 -0.37
CA ALA A 137 -6.21 -8.19 0.05
C ALA A 137 -5.42 -9.44 0.45
N LEU A 138 -5.53 -9.84 1.70
CA LEU A 138 -4.86 -11.01 2.25
C LEU A 138 -5.73 -12.24 2.01
N PHE A 139 -5.37 -13.09 1.07
CA PHE A 139 -6.07 -14.36 0.88
C PHE A 139 -5.33 -15.57 1.46
N GLY A 140 -4.40 -15.31 2.38
CA GLY A 140 -3.75 -16.20 3.32
C GLY A 140 -3.39 -15.42 4.58
N ASP A 141 -3.24 -16.10 5.72
CA ASP A 141 -2.80 -15.45 6.94
C ASP A 141 -1.38 -14.91 6.79
N VAL A 142 -1.15 -13.72 7.29
CA VAL A 142 0.15 -13.05 7.29
C VAL A 142 0.51 -12.72 8.74
N ALA A 143 1.34 -13.56 9.33
CA ALA A 143 1.91 -13.31 10.65
C ALA A 143 3.09 -12.33 10.56
N GLY A 144 3.58 -11.87 11.70
CA GLY A 144 4.80 -11.06 11.74
C GLY A 144 5.99 -11.77 11.10
N ARG A 145 6.75 -11.04 10.30
CA ARG A 145 7.91 -11.52 9.53
C ARG A 145 7.59 -12.58 8.46
N ALA A 146 6.32 -12.73 8.10
CA ALA A 146 5.86 -13.63 7.04
C ALA A 146 5.79 -12.96 5.66
N GLY A 147 6.64 -11.98 5.39
CA GLY A 147 6.68 -11.27 4.13
C GLY A 147 5.59 -10.19 4.01
N GLY A 148 5.09 -9.68 5.13
CA GLY A 148 4.16 -8.56 5.18
C GLY A 148 4.75 -7.32 4.50
N THR A 149 3.92 -6.51 3.87
CA THR A 149 4.34 -5.21 3.36
C THR A 149 4.60 -4.29 4.54
N LEU A 150 5.79 -3.67 4.61
CA LEU A 150 6.01 -2.58 5.55
C LEU A 150 5.42 -1.31 4.99
N ILE A 151 4.76 -0.54 5.84
CA ILE A 151 4.21 0.77 5.55
C ILE A 151 4.75 1.78 6.56
N VAL A 152 5.02 2.99 6.12
CA VAL A 152 5.36 4.09 7.02
C VAL A 152 4.07 4.82 7.39
N SER A 153 3.56 4.54 8.58
CA SER A 153 2.38 5.20 9.14
C SER A 153 2.60 6.70 9.20
N GLY A 154 1.63 7.51 8.72
CA GLY A 154 1.71 8.96 8.66
C GLY A 154 2.46 9.53 7.44
N SER A 155 3.14 8.70 6.65
CA SER A 155 3.99 9.17 5.54
C SER A 155 3.24 9.87 4.42
N HIS A 156 1.96 9.59 4.19
CA HIS A 156 1.14 10.30 3.20
C HIS A 156 1.11 11.81 3.48
N ARG A 157 0.99 12.22 4.75
CA ARG A 157 1.01 13.61 5.18
C ARG A 157 2.39 14.24 4.99
N LEU A 158 3.45 13.47 5.31
CA LEU A 158 4.84 13.90 5.10
C LEU A 158 5.13 14.11 3.62
N VAL A 159 4.79 13.14 2.77
CA VAL A 159 5.00 13.17 1.33
C VAL A 159 4.23 14.33 0.69
N HIS A 160 2.96 14.51 1.07
CA HIS A 160 2.15 15.63 0.59
C HIS A 160 2.78 16.99 0.94
N ARG A 161 3.17 17.19 2.21
CA ARG A 161 3.86 18.41 2.65
C ARG A 161 5.16 18.63 1.91
N TYR A 162 5.99 17.59 1.82
CA TYR A 162 7.28 17.68 1.16
C TYR A 162 7.18 18.09 -0.30
N PHE A 163 6.24 17.54 -1.05
CA PHE A 163 6.01 17.95 -2.45
C PHE A 163 5.36 19.32 -2.59
N LYS A 164 4.58 19.76 -1.61
CA LYS A 164 4.08 21.13 -1.59
C LYS A 164 5.22 22.15 -1.45
N ASP A 165 6.19 21.83 -0.60
CA ASP A 165 7.35 22.69 -0.33
C ASP A 165 8.45 22.55 -1.42
N ASN A 166 8.53 21.40 -2.07
CA ASN A 166 9.51 21.02 -3.08
C ASN A 166 8.80 20.46 -4.32
N PRO A 167 8.07 21.25 -5.08
CA PRO A 167 7.30 20.77 -6.22
C PRO A 167 8.25 20.14 -7.25
N PRO A 168 7.89 18.96 -7.76
CA PRO A 168 8.68 18.30 -8.79
C PRO A 168 8.66 19.12 -10.08
N PRO A 169 9.75 19.07 -10.89
CA PRO A 169 9.80 19.78 -12.15
C PRO A 169 8.72 19.27 -13.13
N PRO A 170 8.23 20.12 -14.04
CA PRO A 170 7.30 19.70 -15.08
C PRO A 170 7.81 18.48 -15.85
N GLY A 171 6.96 17.48 -16.03
CA GLY A 171 7.29 16.22 -16.72
C GLY A 171 8.07 15.20 -15.89
N ALA A 172 8.31 15.45 -14.60
CA ALA A 172 8.91 14.47 -13.70
C ALA A 172 8.10 13.14 -13.69
N ARG A 173 8.79 12.03 -13.51
CA ARG A 173 8.21 10.68 -13.48
C ARG A 173 8.52 9.98 -12.17
N GLY A 174 7.92 8.83 -11.89
CA GLY A 174 8.02 8.12 -10.62
C GLY A 174 9.45 7.93 -10.09
N ALA A 175 10.47 7.77 -10.96
CA ALA A 175 11.87 7.70 -10.53
C ALA A 175 12.38 9.02 -9.95
N ASP A 176 11.98 10.16 -10.55
CA ASP A 176 12.38 11.49 -10.11
C ASP A 176 11.74 11.82 -8.76
N TYR A 177 10.48 11.41 -8.57
CA TYR A 177 9.78 11.55 -7.28
C TYR A 177 10.47 10.78 -6.17
N ARG A 178 10.88 9.53 -6.42
CA ARG A 178 11.65 8.74 -5.44
C ARG A 178 12.96 9.43 -5.06
N LYS A 179 13.65 10.01 -6.04
CA LYS A 179 14.89 10.75 -5.81
C LYS A 179 14.64 12.02 -4.99
N LEU A 180 13.60 12.79 -5.31
CA LEU A 180 13.22 13.98 -4.58
C LEU A 180 12.86 13.66 -3.12
N LEU A 181 12.05 12.63 -2.88
CA LEU A 181 11.67 12.20 -1.53
C LEU A 181 12.87 11.84 -0.65
N GLN A 182 13.96 11.31 -1.22
CA GLN A 182 15.20 11.05 -0.48
C GLN A 182 15.89 12.33 0.04
N GLY A 183 15.48 13.50 -0.40
CA GLY A 183 15.86 14.78 0.19
C GLY A 183 15.39 14.92 1.65
N HIS A 184 14.27 14.30 2.03
CA HIS A 184 13.78 14.35 3.40
C HIS A 184 14.59 13.43 4.33
N PRO A 185 15.04 13.90 5.53
CA PRO A 185 15.94 13.15 6.41
C PRO A 185 15.43 11.77 6.83
N TYR A 186 14.14 11.65 7.19
CA TYR A 186 13.55 10.37 7.56
C TYR A 186 13.56 9.38 6.38
N ILE A 187 13.13 9.83 5.20
CA ILE A 187 13.07 8.98 4.01
C ILE A 187 14.49 8.57 3.57
N ARG A 188 15.46 9.49 3.63
CA ARG A 188 16.87 9.18 3.40
C ARG A 188 17.37 8.10 4.38
N GLY A 189 16.99 8.19 5.65
CA GLY A 189 17.32 7.17 6.65
C GLY A 189 16.76 5.79 6.30
N LEU A 190 15.54 5.71 5.76
CA LEU A 190 14.99 4.44 5.26
C LEU A 190 15.84 3.83 4.13
N HIS A 191 16.45 4.66 3.28
CA HIS A 191 17.30 4.22 2.16
C HIS A 191 18.78 4.07 2.54
N THR A 192 19.17 4.32 3.79
CA THR A 192 20.54 4.14 4.26
C THR A 192 20.72 2.73 4.78
N GLU A 193 21.78 2.05 4.36
CA GLU A 193 22.20 0.76 4.90
C GLU A 193 22.60 0.88 6.38
N GLY A 194 22.50 -0.22 7.11
CA GLY A 194 22.83 -0.28 8.51
C GLY A 194 22.53 -1.65 9.10
N ASP A 195 22.85 -1.82 10.36
CA ASP A 195 22.56 -3.04 11.10
C ASP A 195 21.06 -3.33 11.13
N ILE A 196 20.69 -4.60 10.98
CA ILE A 196 19.29 -5.05 10.88
C ILE A 196 18.50 -4.72 12.16
N ASP A 197 19.10 -4.99 13.33
CA ASP A 197 18.41 -4.82 14.60
C ASP A 197 18.31 -3.32 14.97
N GLU A 198 19.35 -2.53 14.68
CA GLU A 198 19.32 -1.08 14.86
C GLU A 198 18.25 -0.42 13.97
N ARG A 199 18.14 -0.86 12.71
CA ARG A 199 17.12 -0.35 11.80
C ARG A 199 15.72 -0.74 12.26
N ALA A 200 15.52 -1.98 12.69
CA ALA A 200 14.24 -2.44 13.25
C ALA A 200 13.87 -1.65 14.51
N ALA A 201 14.80 -1.47 15.44
CA ALA A 201 14.60 -0.70 16.67
C ALA A 201 14.24 0.77 16.37
N ARG A 202 14.92 1.37 15.39
CA ARG A 202 14.66 2.75 14.98
C ARG A 202 13.28 2.91 14.34
N PHE A 203 12.98 2.15 13.30
CA PHE A 203 11.84 2.43 12.45
C PHE A 203 10.54 1.77 12.91
N ILE A 204 10.60 0.59 13.58
CA ILE A 204 9.42 -0.12 14.08
C ILE A 204 9.21 0.14 15.57
N GLY A 205 10.27 0.06 16.36
CA GLY A 205 10.19 0.19 17.82
C GLY A 205 9.94 1.60 18.31
N ARG A 206 10.08 2.61 17.46
CA ARG A 206 10.00 4.02 17.86
C ARG A 206 9.32 4.87 16.79
N ALA A 207 8.42 5.74 17.23
CA ALA A 207 7.90 6.81 16.39
C ALA A 207 8.85 8.01 16.38
N GLU A 208 9.07 8.60 15.22
CA GLU A 208 9.83 9.84 15.02
C GLU A 208 8.90 10.98 14.62
N GLU A 209 9.01 12.13 15.31
CA GLU A 209 8.19 13.31 15.02
C GLU A 209 8.86 14.22 13.99
N HIS A 210 8.12 14.53 12.92
CA HIS A 210 8.56 15.41 11.85
C HIS A 210 7.54 16.51 11.57
N GLY A 211 7.70 17.66 12.26
CA GLY A 211 6.81 18.80 12.09
C GLY A 211 5.35 18.49 12.46
N GLY A 212 5.11 17.80 13.56
CA GLY A 212 3.77 17.40 14.01
C GLY A 212 3.18 16.19 13.27
N ILE A 213 4.02 15.43 12.57
CA ILE A 213 3.66 14.15 11.96
C ILE A 213 4.47 13.06 12.62
N SER A 214 3.78 12.14 13.28
CA SER A 214 4.38 10.95 13.87
C SER A 214 4.57 9.88 12.81
N LEU A 215 5.80 9.39 12.65
CA LEU A 215 6.19 8.40 11.66
C LEU A 215 6.76 7.16 12.33
N HIS A 216 6.27 6.00 11.96
CA HIS A 216 6.85 4.71 12.32
C HIS A 216 6.51 3.66 11.27
N VAL A 217 7.31 2.62 11.19
CA VAL A 217 7.08 1.52 10.26
C VAL A 217 6.18 0.48 10.90
N VAL A 218 5.15 0.07 10.18
CA VAL A 218 4.21 -0.99 10.57
C VAL A 218 4.28 -2.12 9.57
N GLU A 219 4.36 -3.35 10.04
CA GLU A 219 4.22 -4.52 9.18
C GLU A 219 2.74 -4.82 8.94
N ASN A 220 2.36 -4.90 7.68
CA ASN A 220 1.01 -5.25 7.27
C ASN A 220 0.77 -6.76 7.45
N THR A 221 0.27 -7.13 8.63
CA THR A 221 -0.13 -8.49 9.02
C THR A 221 -1.65 -8.60 9.02
N GLY A 222 -2.22 -9.80 9.07
CA GLY A 222 -3.67 -10.00 9.19
C GLY A 222 -4.09 -11.43 8.89
N ALA A 223 -5.38 -11.69 9.06
CA ALA A 223 -6.01 -12.95 8.71
C ALA A 223 -6.41 -13.00 7.23
N ALA A 224 -6.58 -14.21 6.72
CA ALA A 224 -7.21 -14.43 5.42
C ALA A 224 -8.61 -13.82 5.41
N GLY A 225 -8.91 -12.98 4.43
CA GLY A 225 -10.14 -12.20 4.35
C GLY A 225 -9.99 -10.73 4.71
N ASP A 226 -8.89 -10.33 5.36
CA ASP A 226 -8.62 -8.93 5.65
C ASP A 226 -8.15 -8.19 4.39
N VAL A 227 -8.55 -6.92 4.27
CA VAL A 227 -8.01 -5.99 3.27
C VAL A 227 -7.42 -4.77 3.98
N ILE A 228 -6.22 -4.38 3.60
CA ILE A 228 -5.63 -3.13 4.04
C ILE A 228 -5.84 -2.10 2.94
N LEU A 229 -6.48 -0.99 3.30
CA LEU A 229 -6.56 0.19 2.45
C LEU A 229 -5.39 1.11 2.74
N LEU A 230 -4.75 1.62 1.69
CA LEU A 230 -3.64 2.56 1.77
C LEU A 230 -3.97 3.83 1.00
N HIS A 231 -3.63 4.98 1.57
CA HIS A 231 -3.57 6.23 0.84
C HIS A 231 -2.45 6.14 -0.22
N PRO A 232 -2.65 6.62 -1.47
CA PRO A 232 -1.66 6.47 -2.55
C PRO A 232 -0.28 7.04 -2.24
N LEU A 233 -0.20 8.04 -1.36
CA LEU A 233 1.07 8.65 -0.91
C LEU A 233 1.75 7.92 0.26
N VAL A 234 1.22 6.80 0.72
CA VAL A 234 1.87 6.03 1.79
C VAL A 234 3.13 5.34 1.27
N LEU A 235 4.26 5.62 1.90
CA LEU A 235 5.51 4.90 1.63
C LEU A 235 5.39 3.46 2.11
N HIS A 236 5.71 2.52 1.22
CA HIS A 236 5.66 1.10 1.54
C HIS A 236 6.71 0.29 0.79
N VAL A 237 6.97 -0.93 1.28
CA VAL A 237 7.96 -1.84 0.71
C VAL A 237 7.63 -3.29 1.05
N ALA A 238 7.94 -4.23 0.17
CA ALA A 238 7.84 -5.66 0.44
C ALA A 238 9.04 -6.17 1.25
N THR A 239 8.78 -7.10 2.19
CA THR A 239 9.83 -7.74 3.01
C THR A 239 10.10 -9.18 2.59
N PRO A 240 11.25 -9.76 3.02
CA PRO A 240 11.47 -11.21 2.97
C PRO A 240 10.43 -11.97 3.79
N ASN A 241 9.98 -13.11 3.31
CA ASN A 241 9.12 -14.03 4.06
C ASN A 241 9.99 -15.03 4.82
N THR A 242 10.13 -14.89 6.12
CA THR A 242 10.92 -15.81 6.96
C THR A 242 10.07 -16.91 7.60
N SER A 243 8.77 -16.97 7.27
CA SER A 243 7.89 -18.06 7.69
C SER A 243 8.12 -19.33 6.86
N LYS A 244 7.43 -20.41 7.25
CA LYS A 244 7.49 -21.69 6.51
C LYS A 244 6.42 -21.81 5.42
N ALA A 245 5.51 -20.83 5.32
CA ALA A 245 4.39 -20.86 4.37
C ALA A 245 4.48 -19.68 3.38
N PRO A 246 4.02 -19.84 2.14
CA PRO A 246 3.92 -18.73 1.21
C PRO A 246 2.91 -17.70 1.67
N ARG A 247 3.26 -16.41 1.52
CA ARG A 247 2.31 -15.30 1.66
C ARG A 247 1.51 -15.13 0.37
N PHE A 248 0.21 -14.95 0.51
CA PHE A 248 -0.75 -14.71 -0.58
C PHE A 248 -1.37 -13.34 -0.45
N LEU A 249 -1.03 -12.44 -1.36
CA LEU A 249 -1.52 -11.06 -1.42
C LEU A 249 -2.02 -10.74 -2.83
N LEU A 250 -3.17 -10.07 -2.92
CA LEU A 250 -3.61 -9.38 -4.13
C LEU A 250 -3.48 -7.88 -3.88
N SER A 251 -2.71 -7.18 -4.71
CA SER A 251 -2.52 -5.73 -4.61
C SER A 251 -3.15 -5.03 -5.81
N GLY A 252 -4.02 -4.09 -5.53
CA GLY A 252 -4.72 -3.29 -6.51
C GLY A 252 -5.21 -1.98 -5.94
N GLY A 253 -6.36 -1.52 -6.38
CA GLY A 253 -6.95 -0.29 -5.87
C GLY A 253 -8.02 0.28 -6.75
N VAL A 254 -8.48 1.45 -6.35
CA VAL A 254 -9.40 2.31 -7.09
C VAL A 254 -8.70 3.63 -7.32
N ASP A 255 -8.74 4.12 -8.53
CA ASP A 255 -8.18 5.41 -8.93
C ASP A 255 -9.32 6.35 -9.34
N LEU A 256 -9.29 7.57 -8.85
CA LEU A 256 -10.10 8.65 -9.40
C LEU A 256 -9.42 9.20 -10.66
N PRO A 257 -10.16 9.78 -11.61
CA PRO A 257 -9.57 10.39 -12.81
C PRO A 257 -8.47 11.40 -12.50
N SER A 258 -8.61 12.14 -11.40
CA SER A 258 -7.64 13.13 -10.92
C SER A 258 -6.27 12.55 -10.52
N MET A 259 -6.17 11.24 -10.27
CA MET A 259 -4.90 10.61 -9.87
C MET A 259 -3.82 10.65 -10.96
N TRP A 260 -4.23 10.71 -12.21
CA TRP A 260 -3.34 10.60 -13.36
C TRP A 260 -3.21 11.91 -14.15
N THR A 261 -3.96 12.96 -13.75
CA THR A 261 -3.92 14.26 -14.42
C THR A 261 -2.86 15.18 -13.77
N HIS A 262 -2.04 15.81 -14.58
CA HIS A 262 -1.09 16.83 -14.14
C HIS A 262 -1.79 18.12 -13.66
N ASP A 263 -3.07 18.26 -13.89
CA ASP A 263 -3.85 19.49 -13.72
C ASP A 263 -4.08 19.89 -12.26
N LEU A 264 -3.95 18.96 -11.31
CA LEU A 264 -4.07 19.26 -9.87
C LEU A 264 -3.03 20.27 -9.35
N LEU A 265 -1.89 20.40 -10.05
CA LEU A 265 -0.89 21.46 -9.77
C LEU A 265 -1.39 22.84 -10.18
N GLU A 266 -2.06 22.93 -11.33
CA GLU A 266 -2.57 24.20 -11.84
C GLU A 266 -3.76 24.69 -11.03
N GLU A 267 -4.69 23.82 -10.63
CA GLU A 267 -5.82 24.21 -9.77
C GLU A 267 -5.37 24.64 -8.38
N SER A 268 -4.45 23.91 -7.74
CA SER A 268 -3.89 24.30 -6.45
C SER A 268 -3.13 25.61 -6.52
N THR A 269 -2.42 25.89 -7.61
CA THR A 269 -1.68 27.13 -7.82
C THR A 269 -2.64 28.29 -8.11
N ARG A 270 -3.67 28.07 -8.92
CA ARG A 270 -4.73 29.07 -9.19
C ARG A 270 -5.50 29.44 -7.94
N ALA A 271 -5.92 28.45 -7.14
CA ALA A 271 -6.61 28.72 -5.87
C ALA A 271 -5.76 29.54 -4.90
N GLN A 272 -4.46 29.27 -4.80
CA GLN A 272 -3.53 30.03 -3.95
C GLN A 272 -3.27 31.45 -4.48
N THR A 273 -3.24 31.65 -5.79
CA THR A 273 -3.09 32.97 -6.41
C THR A 273 -4.35 33.82 -6.14
N THR A 274 -5.54 33.23 -6.30
CA THR A 274 -6.82 33.91 -6.05
C THR A 274 -6.97 34.31 -4.58
N VAL A 275 -6.53 33.46 -3.63
CA VAL A 275 -6.57 33.79 -2.19
C VAL A 275 -5.59 34.93 -1.86
N ARG A 276 -4.36 34.91 -2.42
CA ARG A 276 -3.40 36.00 -2.21
C ARG A 276 -3.82 37.32 -2.81
N GLU A 277 -4.48 37.30 -3.96
CA GLU A 277 -5.03 38.52 -4.60
C GLU A 277 -6.24 39.08 -3.83
N ALA A 278 -7.04 38.20 -3.21
CA ALA A 278 -8.17 38.61 -2.33
C ALA A 278 -7.70 39.15 -0.97
N GLU A 279 -6.54 38.69 -0.46
CA GLU A 279 -5.95 39.21 0.80
C GLU A 279 -5.13 40.50 0.58
N ALA A 280 -4.83 40.86 -0.67
CA ALA A 280 -4.09 42.06 -1.03
C ALA A 280 -4.97 43.25 -1.46
N GLN A 281 -6.31 43.06 -1.51
CA GLN A 281 -7.31 44.10 -1.74
C GLN A 281 -8.04 44.45 -0.45
#